data_ee6a67531e0ffc623b6d451eafd8813e
#
_entry.id   ee6a67531e0ffc623b6d451eafd8813e
#
_cell.length_a   1.000
_cell.length_b   1.000
_cell.length_c   1.000
_cell.angle_alpha   90.00
_cell.angle_beta   90.00
_cell.angle_gamma   90.00
#
_symmetry.space_group_name_H-M   'P 1'
#
loop_
_entity.id
_entity.type
_entity.pdbx_description
1 polymer ?
#
loop_
_entity_poly.entity_id
_entity_poly.type
_entity_poly.pdbx_seq_one_letter_code
_entity_poly.pdbx_strand_id
1 'polypeptide(L)'
;MGLELLAATEQGMVELARAAVKSEADKVRRHTIGRRVRLYYDDYKQILREHIYLIHAESPEVGAALEPFIPLVGGSSFLKRVADERARPLYARDPLRRIVRPAELNSWASGAEQTPTGERPALPPPSPDQSAWEGIAAEMDVNRALDQAARLLTPSSKVFLYPRVIKGDDSESAALDVLTADMVTAIPDLRRPSKALAIIYALESKNGEATKYVCWDNRR
;
A
#
# COMPACT_ATOMS: atom_id res chain seq x y z
N MET A 1 19.28 -0.42 27.03
CA MET A 1 17.88 0.01 27.28
C MET A 1 17.07 -0.55 26.12
N GLY A 2 16.16 -1.49 26.40
CA GLY A 2 15.50 -2.26 25.35
C GLY A 2 14.50 -1.41 24.55
N LEU A 3 14.31 -1.74 23.28
CA LEU A 3 13.29 -1.16 22.38
C LEU A 3 11.89 -1.12 23.03
N GLU A 4 11.60 -2.05 23.94
CA GLU A 4 10.35 -2.11 24.69
C GLU A 4 10.15 -0.93 25.66
N LEU A 5 11.23 -0.43 26.28
CA LEU A 5 11.18 0.73 27.16
C LEU A 5 11.01 2.05 26.38
N LEU A 6 11.67 2.16 25.23
CA LEU A 6 11.48 3.30 24.32
C LEU A 6 10.04 3.32 23.76
N ALA A 7 9.52 2.15 23.38
CA ALA A 7 8.15 2.04 22.92
C ALA A 7 7.10 2.30 24.03
N ALA A 8 7.46 2.35 25.30
CA ALA A 8 6.53 2.55 26.41
C ALA A 8 6.05 4.00 26.58
N THR A 9 6.73 4.99 26.00
CA THR A 9 6.38 6.41 26.08
C THR A 9 6.08 6.97 24.69
N GLU A 10 5.29 8.03 24.63
CA GLU A 10 5.01 8.73 23.36
C GLU A 10 6.29 9.30 22.73
N GLN A 11 7.12 9.90 23.54
CA GLN A 11 8.41 10.46 23.11
C GLN A 11 9.36 9.38 22.59
N GLY A 12 9.42 8.22 23.25
CA GLY A 12 10.23 7.08 22.81
C GLY A 12 9.73 6.49 21.49
N MET A 13 8.41 6.51 21.23
CA MET A 13 7.85 6.11 19.93
C MET A 13 8.23 7.09 18.81
N VAL A 14 8.24 8.38 19.08
CA VAL A 14 8.68 9.38 18.10
C VAL A 14 10.17 9.19 17.76
N GLU A 15 11.01 8.90 18.75
CA GLU A 15 12.43 8.62 18.53
C GLU A 15 12.63 7.33 17.71
N LEU A 16 11.92 6.26 18.06
CA LEU A 16 11.91 5.00 17.30
C LEU A 16 11.46 5.21 15.85
N ALA A 17 10.40 5.96 15.66
CA ALA A 17 9.88 6.29 14.34
C ALA A 17 10.92 7.06 13.51
N ARG A 18 11.56 8.07 14.10
CA ARG A 18 12.63 8.83 13.43
C ARG A 18 13.83 7.95 13.08
N ALA A 19 14.24 7.08 13.99
CA ALA A 19 15.35 6.16 13.75
C ALA A 19 15.04 5.16 12.63
N ALA A 20 13.83 4.60 12.62
CA ALA A 20 13.38 3.66 11.60
C ALA A 20 13.38 4.28 10.21
N VAL A 21 12.79 5.47 10.05
CA VAL A 21 12.72 6.19 8.76
C VAL A 21 14.11 6.59 8.25
N LYS A 22 15.05 6.91 9.15
CA LYS A 22 16.41 7.32 8.81
C LYS A 22 17.37 6.16 8.59
N SER A 23 16.96 4.91 8.91
CA SER A 23 17.85 3.75 8.76
C SER A 23 18.24 3.52 7.30
N GLU A 24 19.50 3.18 7.04
CA GLU A 24 19.98 2.90 5.68
C GLU A 24 19.24 1.72 5.05
N ALA A 25 18.93 0.69 5.84
CA ALA A 25 18.15 -0.45 5.36
C ALA A 25 16.76 -0.03 4.85
N ASP A 26 16.08 0.89 5.55
CA ASP A 26 14.77 1.39 5.12
C ASP A 26 14.89 2.30 3.89
N LYS A 27 15.92 3.13 3.81
CA LYS A 27 16.18 3.96 2.63
C LYS A 27 16.42 3.09 1.38
N VAL A 28 17.28 2.07 1.48
CA VAL A 28 17.56 1.14 0.37
C VAL A 28 16.28 0.40 -0.03
N ARG A 29 15.51 -0.08 0.94
CA ARG A 29 14.22 -0.74 0.70
C ARG A 29 13.26 0.17 -0.05
N ARG A 30 13.02 1.39 0.43
CA ARG A 30 12.12 2.38 -0.19
C ARG A 30 12.59 2.74 -1.60
N HIS A 31 13.87 2.99 -1.79
CA HIS A 31 14.43 3.27 -3.11
C HIS A 31 14.18 2.11 -4.09
N THR A 32 14.46 0.86 -3.66
CA THR A 32 14.26 -0.32 -4.50
C THR A 32 12.80 -0.52 -4.89
N ILE A 33 11.88 -0.37 -3.93
CA ILE A 33 10.45 -0.50 -4.17
C ILE A 33 9.95 0.66 -5.05
N GLY A 34 10.33 1.89 -4.74
CA GLY A 34 9.96 3.07 -5.51
C GLY A 34 10.39 2.97 -6.98
N ARG A 35 11.58 2.40 -7.27
CA ARG A 35 11.98 2.10 -8.66
C ARG A 35 11.04 1.11 -9.35
N ARG A 36 10.61 0.05 -8.66
CA ARG A 36 9.65 -0.93 -9.21
C ARG A 36 8.28 -0.31 -9.47
N VAL A 37 7.81 0.53 -8.54
CA VAL A 37 6.54 1.26 -8.69
C VAL A 37 6.62 2.23 -9.88
N ARG A 38 7.72 2.97 -10.03
CA ARG A 38 7.95 3.82 -11.20
C ARG A 38 7.97 3.03 -12.52
N LEU A 39 8.59 1.85 -12.55
CA LEU A 39 8.54 0.95 -13.71
C LEU A 39 7.11 0.51 -14.03
N TYR A 40 6.27 0.27 -13.03
CA TYR A 40 4.86 -0.03 -13.24
C TYR A 40 4.11 1.13 -13.92
N TYR A 41 4.44 2.38 -13.56
CA TYR A 41 3.87 3.58 -14.17
C TYR A 41 4.56 4.03 -15.47
N ASP A 42 5.37 3.16 -16.08
CA ASP A 42 6.13 3.43 -17.32
C ASP A 42 7.17 4.56 -17.21
N ASP A 43 7.60 4.91 -15.99
CA ASP A 43 8.66 5.93 -15.76
C ASP A 43 10.08 5.33 -15.92
N TYR A 44 10.25 4.47 -16.92
CA TYR A 44 11.53 3.80 -17.17
C TYR A 44 12.60 4.76 -17.68
N LYS A 45 12.23 5.84 -18.35
CA LYS A 45 13.17 6.84 -18.88
C LYS A 45 13.94 7.54 -17.77
N GLN A 46 13.25 7.91 -16.70
CA GLN A 46 13.87 8.49 -15.52
C GLN A 46 14.80 7.50 -14.82
N ILE A 47 14.38 6.24 -14.69
CA ILE A 47 15.21 5.17 -14.11
C ILE A 47 16.44 4.91 -14.96
N LEU A 48 16.30 4.91 -16.30
CA LEU A 48 17.42 4.74 -17.22
C LEU A 48 18.41 5.89 -17.10
N ARG A 49 17.91 7.14 -17.02
CA ARG A 49 18.75 8.32 -16.78
C ARG A 49 19.55 8.18 -15.49
N GLU A 50 18.90 7.90 -14.37
CA GLU A 50 19.55 7.69 -13.08
C GLU A 50 20.63 6.59 -13.16
N HIS A 51 20.36 5.51 -13.90
CA HIS A 51 21.28 4.40 -14.05
C HIS A 51 22.49 4.74 -14.91
N ILE A 52 22.30 5.48 -16.01
CA ILE A 52 23.39 5.97 -16.87
C ILE A 52 24.34 6.86 -16.07
N TYR A 53 23.82 7.82 -15.32
CA TYR A 53 24.65 8.71 -14.50
C TYR A 53 25.31 7.98 -13.32
N LEU A 54 24.69 6.93 -12.79
CA LEU A 54 25.32 6.11 -11.75
C LEU A 54 26.49 5.29 -12.28
N ILE A 55 26.34 4.66 -13.46
CA ILE A 55 27.40 3.85 -14.08
C ILE A 55 28.57 4.72 -14.55
N HIS A 56 28.28 5.92 -15.04
CA HIS A 56 29.27 6.86 -15.55
C HIS A 56 29.59 8.00 -14.57
N ALA A 57 29.51 7.70 -13.24
CA ALA A 57 29.78 8.70 -12.20
C ALA A 57 31.19 9.29 -12.30
N GLU A 58 32.18 8.50 -12.77
CA GLU A 58 33.56 8.93 -12.96
C GLU A 58 33.80 9.65 -14.30
N SER A 59 32.84 9.59 -15.21
CA SER A 59 32.92 10.20 -16.56
C SER A 59 31.56 10.82 -16.92
N PRO A 60 31.18 11.94 -16.28
CA PRO A 60 29.85 12.55 -16.44
C PRO A 60 29.58 13.04 -17.88
N GLU A 61 30.61 13.31 -18.66
CA GLU A 61 30.51 13.66 -20.09
C GLU A 61 29.92 12.50 -20.91
N VAL A 62 30.20 11.24 -20.55
CA VAL A 62 29.61 10.07 -21.21
C VAL A 62 28.13 9.98 -20.89
N GLY A 63 27.74 10.22 -19.64
CA GLY A 63 26.33 10.29 -19.22
C GLY A 63 25.57 11.37 -20.02
N ALA A 64 26.15 12.56 -20.12
CA ALA A 64 25.58 13.67 -20.89
C ALA A 64 25.45 13.36 -22.38
N ALA A 65 26.45 12.67 -22.98
CA ALA A 65 26.41 12.25 -24.38
C ALA A 65 25.33 11.19 -24.66
N LEU A 66 24.99 10.37 -23.66
CA LEU A 66 23.94 9.34 -23.78
C LEU A 66 22.52 9.88 -23.53
N GLU A 67 22.37 11.00 -22.84
CA GLU A 67 21.07 11.56 -22.48
C GLU A 67 20.12 11.81 -23.67
N PRO A 68 20.58 12.33 -24.85
CA PRO A 68 19.69 12.51 -25.99
C PRO A 68 19.11 11.22 -26.57
N PHE A 69 19.69 10.07 -26.26
CA PHE A 69 19.20 8.77 -26.72
C PHE A 69 18.13 8.16 -25.80
N ILE A 70 18.00 8.62 -24.56
CA ILE A 70 17.02 8.11 -23.60
C ILE A 70 15.57 8.19 -24.12
N PRO A 71 15.12 9.30 -24.75
CA PRO A 71 13.79 9.38 -25.35
C PRO A 71 13.52 8.37 -26.45
N LEU A 72 14.59 7.91 -27.14
CA LEU A 72 14.52 6.97 -28.26
C LEU A 72 14.39 5.51 -27.80
N VAL A 73 14.67 5.23 -26.53
CA VAL A 73 14.50 3.90 -25.97
C VAL A 73 13.01 3.61 -25.88
N GLY A 74 12.54 2.71 -26.72
CA GLY A 74 11.18 2.18 -26.67
C GLY A 74 11.08 1.06 -25.64
N GLY A 75 9.98 0.96 -24.98
CA GLY A 75 9.72 -0.14 -24.05
C GLY A 75 8.26 -0.21 -23.66
N SER A 76 7.73 -1.40 -23.52
CA SER A 76 6.48 -1.63 -22.81
C SER A 76 6.81 -2.14 -21.40
N SER A 77 6.12 -1.64 -20.39
CA SER A 77 6.30 -2.14 -19.03
C SER A 77 5.77 -3.57 -18.92
N PHE A 78 6.68 -4.53 -19.04
CA PHE A 78 6.36 -5.93 -18.77
C PHE A 78 5.82 -6.11 -17.35
N LEU A 79 6.36 -5.36 -16.39
CA LEU A 79 5.90 -5.39 -14.99
C LEU A 79 4.44 -4.94 -14.87
N LYS A 80 4.05 -3.87 -15.57
CA LYS A 80 2.66 -3.40 -15.61
C LYS A 80 1.73 -4.46 -16.18
N ARG A 81 2.11 -5.06 -17.31
CA ARG A 81 1.31 -6.12 -17.93
C ARG A 81 1.10 -7.30 -16.98
N VAL A 82 2.16 -7.77 -16.32
CA VAL A 82 2.08 -8.88 -15.34
C VAL A 82 1.18 -8.50 -14.15
N ALA A 83 1.32 -7.28 -13.64
CA ALA A 83 0.51 -6.79 -12.52
C ALA A 83 -0.98 -6.70 -12.90
N ASP A 84 -1.29 -6.16 -14.08
CA ASP A 84 -2.64 -6.03 -14.59
C ASP A 84 -3.29 -7.39 -14.88
N GLU A 85 -2.57 -8.34 -15.47
CA GLU A 85 -3.05 -9.70 -15.71
C GLU A 85 -3.33 -10.46 -14.41
N ARG A 86 -2.55 -10.22 -13.36
CA ARG A 86 -2.80 -10.80 -12.03
C ARG A 86 -4.01 -10.21 -11.32
N ALA A 87 -4.23 -8.92 -11.44
CA ALA A 87 -5.36 -8.23 -10.81
C ALA A 87 -6.69 -8.49 -11.53
N ARG A 88 -6.66 -8.65 -12.87
CA ARG A 88 -7.84 -8.79 -13.73
C ARG A 88 -8.84 -9.85 -13.26
N PRO A 89 -8.47 -11.09 -12.90
CA PRO A 89 -9.44 -12.09 -12.46
C PRO A 89 -10.19 -11.71 -11.19
N LEU A 90 -9.56 -10.90 -10.32
CA LEU A 90 -10.13 -10.50 -9.02
C LEU A 90 -11.16 -9.38 -9.18
N TYR A 91 -11.00 -8.52 -10.19
CA TYR A 91 -11.78 -7.28 -10.36
C TYR A 91 -12.43 -7.17 -11.73
N ALA A 92 -12.53 -8.27 -12.49
CA ALA A 92 -13.27 -8.32 -13.76
C ALA A 92 -14.77 -8.04 -13.58
N ARG A 93 -15.30 -8.25 -12.38
CA ARG A 93 -16.67 -7.92 -11.97
C ARG A 93 -16.59 -7.31 -10.57
N ASP A 94 -17.52 -6.41 -10.27
CA ASP A 94 -17.64 -5.84 -8.93
C ASP A 94 -17.90 -6.96 -7.90
N PRO A 95 -17.03 -7.10 -6.90
CA PRO A 95 -17.20 -8.12 -5.90
C PRO A 95 -18.38 -7.80 -4.99
N LEU A 96 -19.24 -8.79 -4.78
CA LEU A 96 -20.33 -8.68 -3.81
C LEU A 96 -19.72 -8.68 -2.40
N ARG A 97 -19.97 -7.63 -1.64
CA ARG A 97 -19.55 -7.52 -0.24
C ARG A 97 -20.79 -7.47 0.64
N ARG A 98 -20.78 -8.28 1.69
CA ARG A 98 -21.86 -8.29 2.69
C ARG A 98 -21.28 -8.18 4.08
N ILE A 99 -21.92 -7.35 4.89
CA ILE A 99 -21.70 -7.34 6.34
C ILE A 99 -22.62 -8.38 6.94
N VAL A 100 -22.04 -9.39 7.57
CA VAL A 100 -22.76 -10.44 8.27
C VAL A 100 -22.31 -10.48 9.73
N ARG A 101 -23.20 -10.88 10.64
CA ARG A 101 -22.81 -11.07 12.03
C ARG A 101 -21.92 -12.30 12.17
N PRO A 102 -20.95 -12.32 13.08
CA PRO A 102 -20.04 -13.47 13.27
C PRO A 102 -20.79 -14.79 13.52
N ALA A 103 -21.89 -14.77 14.24
CA ALA A 103 -22.71 -15.97 14.50
C ALA A 103 -23.36 -16.52 13.22
N GLU A 104 -23.83 -15.65 12.32
CA GLU A 104 -24.41 -16.02 11.03
C GLU A 104 -23.34 -16.55 10.06
N LEU A 105 -22.13 -15.97 10.10
CA LEU A 105 -21.01 -16.46 9.30
C LEU A 105 -20.60 -17.86 9.75
N ASN A 106 -20.51 -18.12 11.04
CA ASN A 106 -20.15 -19.42 11.57
C ASN A 106 -21.20 -20.49 11.23
N SER A 107 -22.50 -20.18 11.35
CA SER A 107 -23.58 -21.10 10.97
C SER A 107 -23.58 -21.39 9.44
N TRP A 108 -23.30 -20.39 8.63
CA TRP A 108 -23.18 -20.55 7.18
C TRP A 108 -21.97 -21.42 6.80
N ALA A 109 -20.80 -21.17 7.40
CA ALA A 109 -19.59 -21.97 7.18
C ALA A 109 -19.80 -23.43 7.57
N SER A 110 -20.42 -23.70 8.73
CA SER A 110 -20.73 -25.06 9.17
C SER A 110 -21.77 -25.76 8.26
N GLY A 111 -22.76 -25.01 7.74
CA GLY A 111 -23.72 -25.52 6.77
C GLY A 111 -23.11 -25.85 5.41
N ALA A 112 -22.10 -25.07 4.98
CA ALA A 112 -21.38 -25.32 3.72
C ALA A 112 -20.59 -26.63 3.72
N GLU A 113 -20.07 -27.05 4.87
CA GLU A 113 -19.34 -28.32 5.03
C GLU A 113 -20.26 -29.54 4.99
N GLN A 114 -21.57 -29.37 5.24
CA GLN A 114 -22.55 -30.45 5.37
C GLN A 114 -23.38 -30.71 4.11
N THR A 115 -23.22 -29.92 3.04
CA THR A 115 -23.98 -30.10 1.80
C THR A 115 -23.36 -31.17 0.90
N PRO A 116 -23.98 -32.37 0.74
CA PRO A 116 -23.39 -33.48 -0.05
C PRO A 116 -23.30 -33.19 -1.55
N THR A 117 -24.03 -32.20 -2.03
CA THR A 117 -24.16 -31.86 -3.45
C THR A 117 -23.14 -30.84 -3.94
N GLY A 118 -22.26 -30.30 -3.07
CA GLY A 118 -21.32 -29.25 -3.44
C GLY A 118 -21.97 -27.92 -3.79
N GLU A 119 -23.28 -27.80 -3.67
CA GLU A 119 -23.99 -26.53 -3.77
C GLU A 119 -23.72 -25.66 -2.55
N ARG A 120 -23.15 -24.47 -2.77
CA ARG A 120 -22.94 -23.53 -1.69
C ARG A 120 -24.29 -23.06 -1.13
N PRO A 121 -24.48 -23.10 0.19
CA PRO A 121 -25.71 -22.57 0.79
C PRO A 121 -25.89 -21.10 0.42
N ALA A 122 -27.13 -20.64 0.32
CA ALA A 122 -27.44 -19.26 0.07
C ALA A 122 -26.73 -18.36 1.11
N LEU A 123 -26.16 -17.26 0.65
CA LEU A 123 -25.49 -16.30 1.54
C LEU A 123 -26.49 -15.79 2.61
N PRO A 124 -26.06 -15.61 3.86
CA PRO A 124 -26.91 -15.07 4.90
C PRO A 124 -27.46 -13.69 4.49
N PRO A 125 -28.63 -13.30 4.99
CA PRO A 125 -29.20 -11.99 4.70
C PRO A 125 -28.25 -10.88 5.16
N PRO A 126 -28.24 -9.72 4.45
CA PRO A 126 -27.40 -8.61 4.85
C PRO A 126 -27.79 -8.07 6.24
N SER A 127 -26.80 -7.65 7.02
CA SER A 127 -27.05 -6.97 8.31
C SER A 127 -27.76 -5.63 8.08
N PRO A 128 -28.47 -5.08 9.09
CA PRO A 128 -29.04 -3.72 9.02
C PRO A 128 -28.01 -2.63 8.70
N ASP A 129 -26.72 -2.88 9.01
CA ASP A 129 -25.63 -1.93 8.73
C ASP A 129 -25.16 -1.97 7.27
N GLN A 130 -25.71 -2.87 6.44
CA GLN A 130 -25.30 -3.04 5.05
C GLN A 130 -25.50 -1.77 4.22
N SER A 131 -26.62 -1.06 4.39
CA SER A 131 -26.91 0.16 3.64
C SER A 131 -25.95 1.31 4.04
N ALA A 132 -25.63 1.42 5.32
CA ALA A 132 -24.64 2.40 5.78
C ALA A 132 -23.25 2.08 5.21
N TRP A 133 -22.85 0.80 5.21
CA TRP A 133 -21.61 0.36 4.60
C TRP A 133 -21.57 0.65 3.10
N GLU A 134 -22.64 0.36 2.36
CA GLU A 134 -22.72 0.60 0.92
C GLU A 134 -22.56 2.09 0.60
N GLY A 135 -23.17 2.98 1.39
CA GLY A 135 -22.96 4.42 1.27
C GLY A 135 -21.50 4.83 1.45
N ILE A 136 -20.88 4.41 2.54
CA ILE A 136 -19.47 4.71 2.84
C ILE A 136 -18.54 4.07 1.79
N ALA A 137 -18.80 2.83 1.38
CA ALA A 137 -18.00 2.13 0.39
C ALA A 137 -18.06 2.77 -1.00
N ALA A 138 -19.24 3.30 -1.38
CA ALA A 138 -19.40 4.06 -2.61
C ALA A 138 -18.66 5.40 -2.55
N GLU A 139 -18.77 6.12 -1.44
CA GLU A 139 -18.08 7.38 -1.22
C GLU A 139 -16.54 7.21 -1.28
N MET A 140 -16.01 6.17 -0.64
CA MET A 140 -14.59 5.83 -0.65
C MET A 140 -14.10 5.21 -1.96
N ASP A 141 -14.99 4.89 -2.90
CA ASP A 141 -14.66 4.11 -4.12
C ASP A 141 -13.83 2.84 -3.81
N VAL A 142 -14.31 2.05 -2.85
CA VAL A 142 -13.58 0.90 -2.30
C VAL A 142 -13.17 -0.10 -3.39
N ASN A 143 -14.02 -0.31 -4.42
CA ASN A 143 -13.72 -1.23 -5.51
C ASN A 143 -12.49 -0.77 -6.31
N ARG A 144 -12.43 0.52 -6.66
CA ARG A 144 -11.31 1.11 -7.37
C ARG A 144 -10.03 1.07 -6.52
N ALA A 145 -10.12 1.41 -5.24
CA ALA A 145 -8.97 1.37 -4.33
C ALA A 145 -8.40 -0.05 -4.21
N LEU A 146 -9.24 -1.07 -4.11
CA LEU A 146 -8.81 -2.45 -4.03
C LEU A 146 -8.27 -2.99 -5.37
N ASP A 147 -8.84 -2.62 -6.51
CA ASP A 147 -8.27 -2.93 -7.83
C ASP A 147 -6.87 -2.33 -7.97
N GLN A 148 -6.73 -1.05 -7.63
CA GLN A 148 -5.42 -0.38 -7.60
C GLN A 148 -4.44 -1.07 -6.66
N ALA A 149 -4.88 -1.44 -5.45
CA ALA A 149 -4.06 -2.16 -4.48
C ALA A 149 -3.58 -3.51 -5.03
N ALA A 150 -4.46 -4.27 -5.68
CA ALA A 150 -4.10 -5.56 -6.29
C ALA A 150 -3.06 -5.41 -7.41
N ARG A 151 -3.17 -4.37 -8.25
CA ARG A 151 -2.18 -4.07 -9.30
C ARG A 151 -0.84 -3.66 -8.70
N LEU A 152 -0.84 -2.81 -7.67
CA LEU A 152 0.36 -2.32 -7.02
C LEU A 152 1.03 -3.36 -6.11
N LEU A 153 0.33 -4.42 -5.73
CA LEU A 153 0.90 -5.49 -4.89
C LEU A 153 2.09 -6.18 -5.57
N THR A 154 2.07 -6.34 -6.89
CA THR A 154 3.16 -6.97 -7.65
C THR A 154 4.45 -6.12 -7.60
N PRO A 155 4.46 -4.83 -7.96
CA PRO A 155 5.67 -4.01 -7.88
C PRO A 155 6.10 -3.68 -6.45
N SER A 156 5.16 -3.48 -5.55
CA SER A 156 5.41 -3.00 -4.18
C SER A 156 5.65 -4.11 -3.17
N SER A 157 5.24 -5.35 -3.47
CA SER A 157 5.24 -6.52 -2.56
C SER A 157 4.31 -6.39 -1.34
N LYS A 158 3.99 -5.18 -0.92
CA LYS A 158 3.02 -4.85 0.14
C LYS A 158 2.31 -3.57 -0.24
N VAL A 159 1.03 -3.49 0.11
CA VAL A 159 0.19 -2.31 -0.09
C VAL A 159 -0.56 -2.06 1.21
N PHE A 160 -0.71 -0.81 1.56
CA PHE A 160 -1.43 -0.36 2.75
C PHE A 160 -2.69 0.40 2.29
N LEU A 161 -3.81 0.05 2.88
CA LEU A 161 -5.06 0.77 2.70
C LEU A 161 -5.24 1.72 3.87
N TYR A 162 -5.38 3.00 3.57
CA TYR A 162 -5.51 4.04 4.58
C TYR A 162 -6.87 4.74 4.46
N PRO A 163 -7.86 4.35 5.28
CA PRO A 163 -9.11 5.08 5.37
C PRO A 163 -8.89 6.40 6.12
N ARG A 164 -9.43 7.49 5.58
CA ARG A 164 -9.38 8.82 6.22
C ARG A 164 -10.68 9.58 6.00
N VAL A 165 -10.95 10.48 6.91
CA VAL A 165 -12.01 11.49 6.77
C VAL A 165 -11.39 12.77 6.26
N ILE A 166 -11.92 13.27 5.17
CA ILE A 166 -11.56 14.57 4.61
C ILE A 166 -12.59 15.57 5.12
N LYS A 167 -12.13 16.58 5.86
CA LYS A 167 -12.98 17.68 6.33
C LYS A 167 -12.94 18.80 5.31
N GLY A 168 -14.07 19.04 4.66
CA GLY A 168 -14.32 20.25 3.87
C GLY A 168 -14.95 21.35 4.74
N ASP A 169 -15.19 22.52 4.14
CA ASP A 169 -15.78 23.66 4.88
C ASP A 169 -17.22 23.35 5.32
N ASP A 170 -18.00 22.62 4.51
CA ASP A 170 -19.42 22.33 4.75
C ASP A 170 -19.75 20.83 4.83
N SER A 171 -18.78 19.95 4.62
CA SER A 171 -19.04 18.51 4.59
C SER A 171 -17.82 17.69 4.99
N GLU A 172 -18.08 16.53 5.58
CA GLU A 172 -17.06 15.49 5.80
C GLU A 172 -17.25 14.41 4.73
N SER A 173 -16.17 13.94 4.14
CA SER A 173 -16.17 12.84 3.18
C SER A 173 -15.18 11.76 3.59
N ALA A 174 -15.52 10.50 3.26
CA ALA A 174 -14.64 9.37 3.49
C ALA A 174 -13.79 9.10 2.24
N ALA A 175 -12.49 8.82 2.45
CA ALA A 175 -11.57 8.45 1.39
C ALA A 175 -10.76 7.21 1.77
N LEU A 176 -10.35 6.44 0.76
CA LEU A 176 -9.50 5.27 0.93
C LEU A 176 -8.27 5.42 0.04
N ASP A 177 -7.14 5.77 0.66
CA ASP A 177 -5.87 5.91 -0.05
C ASP A 177 -5.15 4.56 -0.15
N VAL A 178 -4.47 4.35 -1.27
CA VAL A 178 -3.64 3.17 -1.52
C VAL A 178 -2.18 3.60 -1.45
N LEU A 179 -1.49 3.15 -0.40
CA LEU A 179 -0.09 3.49 -0.17
C LEU A 179 0.80 2.29 -0.51
N THR A 180 1.84 2.54 -1.27
CA THR A 180 2.85 1.52 -1.60
C THR A 180 3.93 1.43 -0.52
N ALA A 181 4.66 0.32 -0.48
CA ALA A 181 5.61 0.06 0.60
C ALA A 181 6.84 0.98 0.60
N ASP A 182 7.11 1.72 -0.47
CA ASP A 182 8.11 2.79 -0.51
C ASP A 182 7.67 4.07 0.23
N MET A 183 6.35 4.26 0.38
CA MET A 183 5.78 5.40 1.12
C MET A 183 5.66 5.13 2.62
N VAL A 184 5.76 3.86 3.04
CA VAL A 184 5.42 3.42 4.40
C VAL A 184 6.61 2.73 5.04
N THR A 185 6.94 3.10 6.28
CA THR A 185 7.90 2.40 7.15
C THR A 185 7.11 1.71 8.26
N ALA A 186 7.22 0.39 8.36
CA ALA A 186 6.60 -0.39 9.43
C ALA A 186 7.65 -0.85 10.44
N ILE A 187 7.39 -0.59 11.72
CA ILE A 187 8.19 -1.11 12.83
C ILE A 187 7.52 -2.40 13.30
N PRO A 188 8.20 -3.56 13.21
CA PRO A 188 7.61 -4.82 13.66
C PRO A 188 7.53 -4.87 15.19
N ASP A 189 6.51 -5.54 15.70
CA ASP A 189 6.42 -5.93 17.10
C ASP A 189 7.42 -7.08 17.34
N LEU A 190 8.37 -6.89 18.27
CA LEU A 190 9.38 -7.90 18.58
C LEU A 190 8.79 -9.20 19.13
N ARG A 191 7.66 -9.12 19.83
CA ARG A 191 6.96 -10.30 20.39
C ARG A 191 6.08 -10.99 19.35
N ARG A 192 5.61 -10.24 18.36
CA ARG A 192 4.73 -10.71 17.29
C ARG A 192 5.16 -10.12 15.96
N PRO A 193 6.20 -10.66 15.32
CA PRO A 193 6.77 -10.07 14.09
C PRO A 193 5.79 -9.97 12.91
N SER A 194 4.68 -10.70 12.96
CA SER A 194 3.58 -10.61 11.99
C SER A 194 2.71 -9.36 12.17
N LYS A 195 2.85 -8.64 13.31
CA LYS A 195 2.13 -7.41 13.60
C LYS A 195 3.09 -6.22 13.56
N ALA A 196 2.60 -5.09 13.11
CA ALA A 196 3.33 -3.83 13.23
C ALA A 196 3.10 -3.25 14.63
N LEU A 197 4.19 -2.82 15.26
CA LEU A 197 4.15 -1.98 16.46
C LEU A 197 3.73 -0.56 16.09
N ALA A 198 4.27 -0.06 14.98
CA ALA A 198 3.90 1.22 14.41
C ALA A 198 4.00 1.21 12.90
N ILE A 199 3.19 2.03 12.27
CA ILE A 199 3.18 2.30 10.83
C ILE A 199 3.40 3.80 10.65
N ILE A 200 4.41 4.15 9.87
CA ILE A 200 4.82 5.53 9.65
C ILE A 200 4.76 5.81 8.16
N TYR A 201 4.14 6.92 7.78
CA TYR A 201 4.17 7.39 6.41
C TYR A 201 4.34 8.91 6.34
N ALA A 202 4.90 9.38 5.22
CA ALA A 202 5.12 10.79 4.99
C ALA A 202 3.81 11.46 4.51
N LEU A 203 3.41 12.55 5.18
CA LEU A 203 2.29 13.40 4.75
C LEU A 203 2.72 14.43 3.71
N GLU A 204 3.90 15.01 3.92
CA GLU A 204 4.42 16.07 3.06
C GLU A 204 5.87 15.75 2.71
N SER A 205 6.23 15.99 1.46
CA SER A 205 7.61 15.92 1.00
C SER A 205 8.02 17.26 0.40
N LYS A 206 9.17 17.76 0.81
CA LYS A 206 9.80 18.96 0.23
C LYS A 206 11.19 18.58 -0.28
N ASN A 207 11.44 18.85 -1.56
CA ASN A 207 12.69 18.49 -2.23
C ASN A 207 13.05 16.99 -2.12
N GLY A 208 12.04 16.11 -2.13
CA GLY A 208 12.26 14.66 -1.98
C GLY A 208 12.47 14.18 -0.53
N GLU A 209 12.54 15.09 0.44
CA GLU A 209 12.61 14.75 1.86
C GLU A 209 11.23 14.94 2.52
N ALA A 210 10.80 13.93 3.25
CA ALA A 210 9.56 14.02 3.99
C ALA A 210 9.73 14.96 5.18
N THR A 211 8.84 15.96 5.27
CA THR A 211 8.87 17.00 6.31
C THR A 211 7.89 16.74 7.44
N LYS A 212 6.81 16.03 7.15
CA LYS A 212 5.81 15.62 8.14
C LYS A 212 5.50 14.13 8.01
N TYR A 213 5.38 13.47 9.14
CA TYR A 213 5.07 12.06 9.25
C TYR A 213 3.85 11.84 10.10
N VAL A 214 3.02 10.86 9.71
CA VAL A 214 2.02 10.26 10.59
C VAL A 214 2.59 8.95 11.12
N CYS A 215 2.47 8.75 12.42
CA CYS A 215 2.83 7.52 13.09
C CYS A 215 1.59 6.94 13.77
N TRP A 216 1.19 5.76 13.34
CA TRP A 216 0.14 4.97 13.98
C TRP A 216 0.80 3.90 14.85
N ASP A 217 0.52 3.90 16.12
CA ASP A 217 0.99 2.88 17.05
C ASP A 217 -0.15 1.96 17.50
N ASN A 218 0.20 0.81 18.06
CA ASN A 218 -0.75 -0.23 18.48
C ASN A 218 -1.20 -0.05 19.93
N ARG A 219 -1.15 1.16 20.50
CA ARG A 219 -1.39 1.39 21.94
C ARG A 219 -2.80 1.82 22.29
N ARG A 220 -3.70 1.95 21.32
CA ARG A 220 -5.11 2.29 21.55
C ARG A 220 -6.03 1.23 20.99
#